data_0107ea80fcd59f5618af1579b49abb43
#
_entry.id   0107ea80fcd59f5618af1579b49abb43
#
_cell.length_a   1.000
_cell.length_b   1.000
_cell.length_c   1.000
_cell.angle_alpha   90.00
_cell.angle_beta   90.00
_cell.angle_gamma   90.00
#
_symmetry.space_group_name_H-M   'P 1'
#
loop_
_entity.id
_entity.type
_entity.pdbx_description
1 polymer ?
#
loop_
_entity_poly.entity_id
_entity_poly.type
_entity_poly.pdbx_seq_one_letter_code
_entity_poly.pdbx_strand_id
1 'polypeptide(L)'
;AGWHSCEESGLIKALIKDGVVVRQKTDDTHEDSPDFPQQRGCLRGRSQRHQVFSADRLKYPMKRKNWKPGGGKKELRGKDQWVRISWDEAIEHIASETKRISKKYGNESIWVTGGGDISKVMSAVGGHTINTGPTSYGAWLYTHNLLGVSEGIAVNGINDRLDLRNSQLIVLWGANPAWSSLGNATYHYLQAKKAGARFISIDPMYTDTNNILNAEWVPIRPGTDHALALGIMYTLLEEDDPTSNPLVKWDFLKKYTVGFTADNMPEGADPKDNMKDYILGTYDKLPKTPEWASEICGVAPEGIRKLAREIGGTDRVALLTGWAPARTNNGEGWVQAFSTLGMMTGHIGSPGNMTGVSVWQYAANMGPMLINTGGDGLPAIENPVDYVINDNQIFDAVLDGKYLQKHEGERDINIQFIYHNYNATLQTKANIMKGIKAHRKVEFVVTHAYVLQTNAKYSDIVLPVCTEWEIEGNTATGNREILIAWTKIVDPLYESKSDQEIARLLLKALGKDPKEVYPISEKQQFFNKLAGSTVIKD
;
A
#
# COMPACT_ATOMS: atom_id res chain seq x y z
N ALA A 1 21.30 -16.27 16.87
CA ALA A 1 20.35 -16.07 15.77
C ALA A 1 19.24 -15.14 16.26
N GLY A 2 18.82 -14.21 15.45
CA GLY A 2 17.68 -13.35 15.70
C GLY A 2 16.60 -13.56 14.65
N TRP A 3 15.35 -13.31 14.99
CA TRP A 3 14.21 -13.34 14.08
C TRP A 3 13.82 -11.94 13.66
N HIS A 4 13.35 -11.80 12.46
CA HIS A 4 12.86 -10.54 11.89
C HIS A 4 11.73 -10.80 10.90
N SER A 5 10.79 -9.88 10.80
CA SER A 5 9.78 -9.86 9.76
C SER A 5 10.27 -9.02 8.57
N CYS A 6 9.92 -9.44 7.36
CA CYS A 6 10.08 -8.63 6.16
C CYS A 6 8.70 -8.11 5.75
N GLU A 7 8.46 -6.82 5.94
CA GLU A 7 7.20 -6.17 5.58
C GLU A 7 5.97 -6.99 6.06
N GLU A 8 6.01 -7.42 7.33
CA GLU A 8 4.91 -8.11 8.02
C GLU A 8 4.50 -9.47 7.44
N SER A 9 5.19 -10.01 6.43
CA SER A 9 4.74 -11.21 5.71
C SER A 9 5.74 -12.36 5.67
N GLY A 10 7.02 -12.08 5.85
CA GLY A 10 8.07 -13.08 5.77
C GLY A 10 8.86 -13.19 7.06
N LEU A 11 9.06 -14.38 7.55
CA LEU A 11 9.92 -14.62 8.71
C LEU A 11 11.37 -14.84 8.27
N ILE A 12 12.27 -14.02 8.77
CA ILE A 12 13.70 -14.05 8.45
C ILE A 12 14.50 -14.40 9.72
N LYS A 13 15.28 -15.48 9.65
CA LYS A 13 16.22 -15.86 10.68
C LYS A 13 17.60 -15.30 10.37
N ALA A 14 18.08 -14.36 11.16
CA ALA A 14 19.41 -13.79 11.04
C ALA A 14 20.43 -14.64 11.80
N LEU A 15 21.47 -15.11 11.12
CA LEU A 15 22.60 -15.81 11.74
C LEU A 15 23.73 -14.80 11.96
N ILE A 16 24.04 -14.55 13.25
CA ILE A 16 24.97 -13.49 13.67
C ILE A 16 26.27 -14.14 14.11
N LYS A 17 27.40 -13.58 13.65
CA LYS A 17 28.73 -13.90 14.10
C LYS A 17 29.48 -12.58 14.36
N ASP A 18 30.02 -12.41 15.55
CA ASP A 18 30.79 -11.23 15.96
C ASP A 18 30.07 -9.90 15.67
N GLY A 19 28.76 -9.82 15.98
CA GLY A 19 27.93 -8.64 15.75
C GLY A 19 27.48 -8.41 14.31
N VAL A 20 27.88 -9.28 13.36
CA VAL A 20 27.55 -9.15 11.94
C VAL A 20 26.61 -10.28 11.51
N VAL A 21 25.57 -9.94 10.75
CA VAL A 21 24.68 -10.93 10.13
C VAL A 21 25.36 -11.55 8.90
N VAL A 22 25.88 -12.77 9.11
CA VAL A 22 26.64 -13.49 8.07
C VAL A 22 25.73 -14.24 7.09
N ARG A 23 24.52 -14.60 7.51
CA ARG A 23 23.55 -15.31 6.67
C ARG A 23 22.12 -15.03 7.13
N GLN A 24 21.19 -15.04 6.17
CA GLN A 24 19.77 -15.02 6.43
C GLN A 24 19.13 -16.32 5.89
N LYS A 25 18.23 -16.87 6.68
CA LYS A 25 17.38 -18.00 6.31
C LYS A 25 15.92 -17.58 6.38
N THR A 26 15.06 -18.36 5.76
CA THR A 26 13.61 -18.27 5.95
C THR A 26 13.18 -19.04 7.19
N ASP A 27 11.87 -19.15 7.41
CA ASP A 27 11.29 -19.87 8.52
C ASP A 27 11.76 -21.35 8.56
N ASP A 28 12.09 -21.81 9.75
CA ASP A 28 12.39 -23.20 10.07
C ASP A 28 11.87 -23.54 11.50
N THR A 29 10.81 -22.87 11.94
CA THR A 29 10.26 -22.99 13.31
C THR A 29 9.41 -24.24 13.50
N HIS A 30 8.88 -24.81 12.41
CA HIS A 30 8.00 -25.98 12.42
C HIS A 30 8.15 -26.76 11.11
N GLU A 31 7.58 -27.95 11.06
CA GLU A 31 7.52 -28.76 9.86
C GLU A 31 6.59 -28.10 8.82
N ASP A 32 7.05 -28.04 7.58
CA ASP A 32 6.31 -27.41 6.49
C ASP A 32 5.18 -28.31 5.96
N SER A 33 3.97 -27.79 5.93
CA SER A 33 2.82 -28.50 5.37
C SER A 33 1.92 -27.57 4.56
N PRO A 34 1.07 -28.13 3.65
CA PRO A 34 0.12 -27.33 2.90
C PRO A 34 -0.92 -26.61 3.77
N ASP A 35 -1.25 -27.15 4.92
CA ASP A 35 -2.26 -26.59 5.84
C ASP A 35 -1.65 -25.61 6.84
N PHE A 36 -0.37 -25.80 7.17
CA PHE A 36 0.40 -24.91 8.01
C PHE A 36 1.79 -24.68 7.43
N PRO A 37 1.90 -23.85 6.37
CA PRO A 37 3.17 -23.65 5.69
C PRO A 37 4.11 -22.75 6.48
N GLN A 38 5.40 -23.03 6.38
CA GLN A 38 6.45 -22.15 6.89
C GLN A 38 6.36 -20.77 6.26
N GLN A 39 6.60 -19.71 7.03
CA GLN A 39 6.61 -18.32 6.56
C GLN A 39 7.87 -18.02 5.77
N ARG A 40 7.74 -18.03 4.46
CA ARG A 40 8.88 -17.84 3.53
C ARG A 40 9.22 -16.37 3.38
N GLY A 41 10.50 -16.05 3.57
CA GLY A 41 11.05 -14.76 3.20
C GLY A 41 11.32 -14.68 1.69
N CYS A 42 10.87 -13.61 1.06
CA CYS A 42 11.20 -13.30 -0.34
C CYS A 42 12.67 -12.88 -0.50
N LEU A 43 13.11 -12.67 -1.74
CA LEU A 43 14.49 -12.23 -2.03
C LEU A 43 14.85 -10.90 -1.36
N ARG A 44 13.90 -9.97 -1.25
CA ARG A 44 14.12 -8.67 -0.55
C ARG A 44 14.41 -8.90 0.93
N GLY A 45 13.57 -9.66 1.63
CA GLY A 45 13.81 -10.00 3.03
C GLY A 45 15.13 -10.71 3.23
N ARG A 46 15.47 -11.67 2.37
CA ARG A 46 16.74 -12.41 2.46
C ARG A 46 17.97 -11.58 2.11
N SER A 47 17.81 -10.41 1.52
CA SER A 47 18.89 -9.48 1.17
C SER A 47 19.00 -8.26 2.12
N GLN A 48 18.16 -8.14 3.14
CA GLN A 48 18.15 -7.00 4.07
C GLN A 48 19.53 -6.68 4.68
N ARG A 49 20.37 -7.70 4.91
CA ARG A 49 21.74 -7.46 5.40
C ARG A 49 22.54 -6.52 4.52
N HIS A 50 22.30 -6.52 3.20
CA HIS A 50 22.97 -5.61 2.27
C HIS A 50 22.50 -4.17 2.42
N GLN A 51 21.26 -3.98 2.87
CA GLN A 51 20.73 -2.66 3.22
C GLN A 51 21.32 -2.17 4.54
N VAL A 52 21.26 -3.00 5.58
CA VAL A 52 21.74 -2.65 6.92
C VAL A 52 23.23 -2.35 6.93
N PHE A 53 24.05 -3.19 6.29
CA PHE A 53 25.51 -3.04 6.24
C PHE A 53 26.01 -2.43 4.92
N SER A 54 25.18 -1.66 4.23
CA SER A 54 25.58 -0.98 3.00
C SER A 54 26.74 -0.02 3.25
N ALA A 55 27.67 0.04 2.30
CA ALA A 55 28.75 1.05 2.33
C ALA A 55 28.21 2.49 2.24
N ASP A 56 26.99 2.65 1.68
CA ASP A 56 26.32 3.95 1.50
C ASP A 56 25.53 4.40 2.74
N ARG A 57 25.59 3.65 3.87
CA ARG A 57 24.94 4.04 5.12
C ARG A 57 25.40 5.42 5.57
N LEU A 58 24.44 6.28 5.91
CA LEU A 58 24.70 7.54 6.56
C LEU A 58 25.29 7.28 7.95
N LYS A 59 26.42 7.91 8.25
CA LYS A 59 27.18 7.63 9.47
C LYS A 59 26.93 8.65 10.58
N TYR A 60 26.57 9.85 10.22
CA TYR A 60 26.42 11.01 11.13
C TYR A 60 25.42 12.01 10.53
N PRO A 61 24.85 12.93 11.34
CA PRO A 61 24.05 14.03 10.84
C PRO A 61 24.82 14.92 9.87
N MET A 62 24.16 15.40 8.83
CA MET A 62 24.74 16.27 7.83
C MET A 62 23.82 17.42 7.49
N LYS A 63 24.41 18.58 7.15
CA LYS A 63 23.69 19.71 6.55
C LYS A 63 24.27 20.07 5.19
N ARG A 64 23.45 20.68 4.33
CA ARG A 64 23.94 21.29 3.08
C ARG A 64 24.95 22.40 3.42
N LYS A 65 26.08 22.44 2.72
CA LYS A 65 27.15 23.42 2.93
C LYS A 65 26.65 24.86 2.83
N ASN A 66 25.78 25.15 1.87
CA ASN A 66 25.30 26.50 1.61
C ASN A 66 23.97 26.83 2.31
N TRP A 67 23.43 25.91 3.13
CA TRP A 67 22.27 26.19 3.96
C TRP A 67 22.62 27.05 5.17
N LYS A 68 21.72 27.95 5.53
CA LYS A 68 21.81 28.79 6.75
C LYS A 68 20.42 28.86 7.39
N PRO A 69 20.30 29.06 8.70
CA PRO A 69 19.02 29.35 9.36
C PRO A 69 18.24 30.45 8.64
N GLY A 70 16.93 30.25 8.47
CA GLY A 70 16.07 31.13 7.67
C GLY A 70 16.07 30.84 6.17
N GLY A 71 16.71 29.74 5.72
CA GLY A 71 16.87 29.34 4.33
C GLY A 71 18.13 29.91 3.69
N GLY A 72 18.60 29.33 2.62
CA GLY A 72 19.80 29.79 1.91
C GLY A 72 20.07 28.89 0.72
N LYS A 73 20.32 29.50 -0.44
CA LYS A 73 20.69 28.77 -1.65
C LYS A 73 19.82 27.54 -1.92
N LYS A 74 18.50 27.69 -1.81
CA LYS A 74 17.50 26.59 -1.97
C LYS A 74 17.59 25.94 -3.34
N GLU A 75 17.98 26.68 -4.34
CA GLU A 75 18.22 26.22 -5.72
C GLU A 75 19.35 25.17 -5.82
N LEU A 76 20.22 25.10 -4.81
CA LEU A 76 21.29 24.10 -4.74
C LEU A 76 20.82 22.74 -4.17
N ARG A 77 19.59 22.64 -3.63
CA ARG A 77 19.07 21.33 -3.20
C ARG A 77 19.11 20.34 -4.36
N GLY A 78 19.69 19.17 -4.11
CA GLY A 78 19.95 18.12 -5.10
C GLY A 78 21.34 18.17 -5.73
N LYS A 79 22.14 19.26 -5.55
CA LYS A 79 23.48 19.42 -6.12
C LYS A 79 24.50 20.09 -5.20
N ASP A 80 24.10 20.39 -3.96
CA ASP A 80 25.00 20.98 -2.95
C ASP A 80 25.94 19.93 -2.35
N GLN A 81 27.00 20.38 -1.70
CA GLN A 81 27.88 19.54 -0.88
C GLN A 81 27.30 19.35 0.52
N TRP A 82 27.69 18.27 1.17
CA TRP A 82 27.29 17.93 2.53
C TRP A 82 28.44 18.19 3.52
N VAL A 83 28.10 18.70 4.70
CA VAL A 83 29.01 18.93 5.81
C VAL A 83 28.46 18.17 7.01
N ARG A 84 29.33 17.38 7.66
CA ARG A 84 29.04 16.74 8.93
C ARG A 84 28.76 17.78 10.01
N ILE A 85 27.73 17.53 10.82
CA ILE A 85 27.39 18.29 12.03
C ILE A 85 27.22 17.35 13.21
N SER A 86 27.20 17.86 14.44
CA SER A 86 26.83 17.07 15.60
C SER A 86 25.32 16.84 15.69
N TRP A 87 24.91 15.88 16.50
CA TRP A 87 23.50 15.69 16.82
C TRP A 87 22.91 16.93 17.50
N ASP A 88 23.63 17.53 18.45
CA ASP A 88 23.19 18.74 19.16
C ASP A 88 22.97 19.90 18.18
N GLU A 89 23.92 20.14 17.27
CA GLU A 89 23.76 21.15 16.21
C GLU A 89 22.57 20.87 15.30
N ALA A 90 22.38 19.61 14.90
CA ALA A 90 21.25 19.22 14.05
C ALA A 90 19.89 19.45 14.73
N ILE A 91 19.75 19.01 15.97
CA ILE A 91 18.52 19.15 16.77
C ILE A 91 18.23 20.63 17.05
N GLU A 92 19.25 21.43 17.41
CA GLU A 92 19.09 22.87 17.63
C GLU A 92 18.62 23.58 16.36
N HIS A 93 19.21 23.30 15.22
CA HIS A 93 18.78 23.87 13.94
C HIS A 93 17.34 23.51 13.61
N ILE A 94 16.95 22.25 13.74
CA ILE A 94 15.58 21.80 13.45
C ILE A 94 14.59 22.46 14.41
N ALA A 95 14.87 22.48 15.69
CA ALA A 95 13.99 23.10 16.70
C ALA A 95 13.86 24.63 16.49
N SER A 96 14.97 25.32 16.17
CA SER A 96 14.96 26.76 15.90
C SER A 96 14.16 27.11 14.66
N GLU A 97 14.32 26.37 13.56
CA GLU A 97 13.58 26.57 12.32
C GLU A 97 12.09 26.21 12.51
N THR A 98 11.77 25.15 13.26
CA THR A 98 10.39 24.81 13.62
C THR A 98 9.70 25.98 14.34
N LYS A 99 10.34 26.51 15.40
CA LYS A 99 9.82 27.68 16.15
C LYS A 99 9.69 28.92 15.27
N ARG A 100 10.67 29.19 14.42
CA ARG A 100 10.68 30.35 13.53
C ARG A 100 9.57 30.28 12.49
N ILE A 101 9.42 29.13 11.83
CA ILE A 101 8.43 28.93 10.75
C ILE A 101 7.03 28.92 11.34
N SER A 102 6.79 28.19 12.43
CA SER A 102 5.51 28.15 13.12
C SER A 102 5.08 29.56 13.59
N LYS A 103 6.00 30.34 14.17
CA LYS A 103 5.71 31.73 14.59
C LYS A 103 5.38 32.66 13.42
N LYS A 104 6.05 32.46 12.26
CA LYS A 104 5.91 33.37 11.12
C LYS A 104 4.72 33.03 10.22
N TYR A 105 4.42 31.75 10.05
CA TYR A 105 3.51 31.27 9.03
C TYR A 105 2.35 30.40 9.58
N GLY A 106 2.35 30.06 10.87
CA GLY A 106 1.43 29.10 11.45
C GLY A 106 1.92 27.65 11.36
N ASN A 107 1.35 26.77 12.16
CA ASN A 107 1.73 25.36 12.19
C ASN A 107 1.27 24.60 10.95
N GLU A 108 0.21 25.04 10.28
CA GLU A 108 -0.25 24.54 8.99
C GLU A 108 0.80 24.67 7.89
N SER A 109 1.79 25.56 8.05
CA SER A 109 2.92 25.70 7.12
C SER A 109 3.97 24.58 7.22
N ILE A 110 3.84 23.69 8.20
CA ILE A 110 4.73 22.54 8.42
C ILE A 110 4.03 21.30 7.88
N TRP A 111 4.62 20.68 6.87
CA TRP A 111 4.14 19.42 6.35
C TRP A 111 5.04 18.27 6.80
N VAL A 112 4.50 17.30 7.54
CA VAL A 112 5.19 16.07 7.92
C VAL A 112 4.73 14.94 7.02
N THR A 113 5.69 14.25 6.41
CA THR A 113 5.39 13.08 5.55
C THR A 113 5.52 11.78 6.34
N GLY A 114 4.58 10.86 6.15
CA GLY A 114 4.67 9.51 6.66
C GLY A 114 4.19 9.30 8.11
N GLY A 115 3.70 10.32 8.79
CA GLY A 115 3.22 10.18 10.18
C GLY A 115 4.32 9.80 11.17
N GLY A 116 4.06 8.83 12.06
CA GLY A 116 5.05 8.29 13.01
C GLY A 116 5.46 9.25 14.13
N ASP A 117 6.69 9.09 14.62
CA ASP A 117 7.17 9.79 15.82
C ASP A 117 7.29 11.31 15.61
N ILE A 118 7.68 11.76 14.43
CA ILE A 118 7.79 13.20 14.13
C ILE A 118 6.41 13.86 14.04
N SER A 119 5.40 13.13 13.56
CA SER A 119 4.02 13.61 13.61
C SER A 119 3.56 13.86 15.05
N LYS A 120 3.86 12.93 15.98
CA LYS A 120 3.57 13.12 17.42
C LYS A 120 4.31 14.34 17.99
N VAL A 121 5.57 14.55 17.62
CA VAL A 121 6.34 15.74 18.04
C VAL A 121 5.66 17.02 17.58
N MET A 122 5.36 17.12 16.29
CA MET A 122 4.75 18.34 15.73
C MET A 122 3.34 18.56 16.26
N SER A 123 2.55 17.51 16.46
CA SER A 123 1.24 17.60 17.13
C SER A 123 1.35 18.17 18.56
N ALA A 124 2.33 17.68 19.33
CA ALA A 124 2.56 18.16 20.71
C ALA A 124 3.01 19.64 20.79
N VAL A 125 3.53 20.21 19.69
CA VAL A 125 4.00 21.61 19.65
C VAL A 125 3.11 22.54 18.81
N GLY A 126 1.88 22.14 18.53
CA GLY A 126 0.87 23.00 17.88
C GLY A 126 0.34 22.49 16.55
N GLY A 127 0.76 21.31 16.12
CA GLY A 127 0.22 20.62 14.94
C GLY A 127 1.05 20.78 13.66
N HIS A 128 0.53 20.18 12.61
CA HIS A 128 1.15 20.20 11.27
C HIS A 128 0.13 19.78 10.20
N THR A 129 0.37 20.17 8.97
CA THR A 129 -0.37 19.65 7.80
C THR A 129 -0.01 18.20 7.54
N ILE A 130 -1.01 17.38 7.29
CA ILE A 130 -0.85 15.97 6.90
C ILE A 130 -1.21 15.77 5.43
N ASN A 131 -0.70 14.71 4.84
CA ASN A 131 -1.17 14.22 3.55
C ASN A 131 -1.90 12.87 3.72
N THR A 132 -2.86 12.62 2.86
CA THR A 132 -3.68 11.41 2.90
C THR A 132 -4.00 10.90 1.49
N GLY A 133 -4.46 9.68 1.42
CA GLY A 133 -4.83 9.04 0.18
C GLY A 133 -3.64 8.38 -0.51
N PRO A 134 -3.61 7.05 -0.56
CA PRO A 134 -2.51 6.33 -1.18
C PRO A 134 -2.56 6.47 -2.70
N THR A 135 -1.43 6.75 -3.32
CA THR A 135 -1.27 6.67 -4.77
C THR A 135 -1.27 5.23 -5.29
N SER A 136 -1.12 4.25 -4.39
CA SER A 136 -0.96 2.85 -4.76
C SER A 136 -2.26 2.08 -4.95
N TYR A 137 -3.34 2.43 -4.21
CA TYR A 137 -4.65 1.78 -4.30
C TYR A 137 -5.82 2.77 -4.16
N GLY A 138 -5.59 4.04 -4.43
CA GLY A 138 -6.58 5.11 -4.28
C GLY A 138 -7.86 4.90 -5.10
N ALA A 139 -7.75 4.35 -6.30
CA ALA A 139 -8.91 4.01 -7.12
C ALA A 139 -9.81 2.95 -6.46
N TRP A 140 -9.23 1.94 -5.81
CA TRP A 140 -9.97 0.94 -5.04
C TRP A 140 -10.68 1.56 -3.86
N LEU A 141 -9.98 2.38 -3.09
CA LEU A 141 -10.55 3.07 -1.93
C LEU A 141 -11.68 4.02 -2.33
N TYR A 142 -11.47 4.80 -3.37
CA TYR A 142 -12.44 5.77 -3.87
C TYR A 142 -13.73 5.07 -4.38
N THR A 143 -13.57 4.09 -5.26
CA THR A 143 -14.72 3.38 -5.86
C THR A 143 -15.52 2.62 -4.81
N HIS A 144 -14.85 1.92 -3.89
CA HIS A 144 -15.54 1.20 -2.83
C HIS A 144 -16.31 2.13 -1.89
N ASN A 145 -15.75 3.30 -1.57
CA ASN A 145 -16.48 4.30 -0.79
C ASN A 145 -17.73 4.83 -1.51
N LEU A 146 -17.65 5.04 -2.83
CA LEU A 146 -18.80 5.47 -3.64
C LEU A 146 -19.87 4.38 -3.73
N LEU A 147 -19.45 3.12 -3.84
CA LEU A 147 -20.37 1.98 -3.92
C LEU A 147 -20.95 1.57 -2.56
N GLY A 148 -20.60 2.29 -1.49
CA GLY A 148 -21.07 1.98 -0.13
C GLY A 148 -20.47 0.69 0.45
N VAL A 149 -19.39 0.19 -0.12
CA VAL A 149 -18.67 -0.98 0.39
C VAL A 149 -17.37 -0.55 1.05
N SER A 150 -16.96 -1.25 2.10
CA SER A 150 -15.72 -0.91 2.77
C SER A 150 -14.51 -1.27 1.92
N GLU A 151 -13.39 -0.59 2.14
CA GLU A 151 -12.07 -0.98 1.61
C GLU A 151 -11.78 -2.47 1.82
N GLY A 152 -12.35 -3.05 2.89
CA GLY A 152 -12.25 -4.45 3.22
C GLY A 152 -12.67 -5.42 2.12
N ILE A 153 -13.57 -5.06 1.20
CA ILE A 153 -13.92 -5.94 0.08
C ILE A 153 -12.73 -6.12 -0.87
N ALA A 154 -11.93 -5.09 -1.12
CA ALA A 154 -10.75 -5.22 -1.97
C ALA A 154 -9.70 -6.15 -1.36
N VAL A 155 -9.58 -6.14 -0.03
CA VAL A 155 -8.50 -6.80 0.71
C VAL A 155 -9.02 -7.96 1.56
N ASN A 156 -10.21 -7.84 2.14
CA ASN A 156 -10.80 -8.80 3.08
C ASN A 156 -12.02 -9.54 2.52
N GLY A 157 -12.55 -9.15 1.37
CA GLY A 157 -13.71 -9.80 0.72
C GLY A 157 -13.37 -11.08 -0.04
N ILE A 158 -12.13 -11.51 -0.01
CA ILE A 158 -11.68 -12.77 -0.59
C ILE A 158 -11.58 -13.85 0.49
N ASN A 159 -11.75 -15.11 0.07
CA ASN A 159 -11.67 -16.25 0.95
C ASN A 159 -10.25 -16.46 1.48
N ASP A 160 -10.09 -17.38 2.41
CA ASP A 160 -8.79 -17.82 2.90
C ASP A 160 -7.88 -18.31 1.76
N ARG A 161 -6.60 -18.04 1.84
CA ARG A 161 -5.59 -18.52 0.90
C ARG A 161 -5.59 -20.05 0.72
N LEU A 162 -5.98 -20.80 1.75
CA LEU A 162 -6.07 -22.25 1.68
C LEU A 162 -7.24 -22.68 0.79
N ASP A 163 -8.28 -21.83 0.66
CA ASP A 163 -9.45 -22.09 -0.18
C ASP A 163 -9.15 -22.03 -1.69
N LEU A 164 -8.02 -21.46 -2.10
CA LEU A 164 -7.56 -21.53 -3.50
C LEU A 164 -7.49 -22.96 -4.04
N ARG A 165 -7.26 -23.94 -3.18
CA ARG A 165 -7.26 -25.38 -3.54
C ARG A 165 -8.63 -25.92 -3.94
N ASN A 166 -9.70 -25.23 -3.58
CA ASN A 166 -11.06 -25.56 -3.96
C ASN A 166 -11.48 -24.96 -5.29
N SER A 167 -10.74 -23.99 -5.83
CA SER A 167 -11.02 -23.38 -7.12
C SER A 167 -10.70 -24.33 -8.27
N GLN A 168 -11.52 -24.33 -9.31
CA GLN A 168 -11.30 -25.06 -10.56
C GLN A 168 -10.54 -24.20 -11.57
N LEU A 169 -10.80 -22.89 -11.54
CA LEU A 169 -10.15 -21.89 -12.37
C LEU A 169 -9.69 -20.74 -11.49
N ILE A 170 -8.44 -20.30 -11.69
CA ILE A 170 -7.89 -19.10 -11.05
C ILE A 170 -7.49 -18.13 -12.16
N VAL A 171 -8.11 -16.98 -12.20
CA VAL A 171 -7.80 -15.89 -13.12
C VAL A 171 -6.93 -14.87 -12.37
N LEU A 172 -5.69 -14.70 -12.80
CA LEU A 172 -4.78 -13.68 -12.28
C LEU A 172 -4.76 -12.49 -13.26
N TRP A 173 -5.34 -11.37 -12.87
CA TRP A 173 -5.50 -10.21 -13.72
C TRP A 173 -4.63 -9.04 -13.28
N GLY A 174 -3.61 -8.73 -14.09
CA GLY A 174 -2.61 -7.71 -13.74
C GLY A 174 -1.83 -8.05 -12.48
N ALA A 175 -1.50 -9.32 -12.31
CA ALA A 175 -0.93 -9.87 -11.09
C ALA A 175 0.21 -10.84 -11.38
N ASN A 176 1.39 -10.55 -10.82
CA ASN A 176 2.57 -11.39 -10.91
C ASN A 176 3.07 -11.83 -9.53
N PRO A 177 2.36 -12.74 -8.83
CA PRO A 177 2.72 -13.15 -7.48
C PRO A 177 4.10 -13.81 -7.37
N ALA A 178 4.59 -14.47 -8.39
CA ALA A 178 5.92 -15.08 -8.37
C ALA A 178 7.06 -14.04 -8.29
N TRP A 179 6.80 -12.82 -8.73
CA TRP A 179 7.77 -11.71 -8.70
C TRP A 179 7.48 -10.72 -7.58
N SER A 180 6.23 -10.27 -7.45
CA SER A 180 5.88 -9.08 -6.66
C SER A 180 5.27 -9.38 -5.30
N SER A 181 4.76 -10.58 -5.08
CA SER A 181 4.12 -10.91 -3.82
C SER A 181 5.13 -11.30 -2.74
N LEU A 182 4.81 -10.90 -1.52
CA LEU A 182 5.57 -11.21 -0.32
C LEU A 182 5.13 -12.56 0.27
N GLY A 183 5.96 -13.14 1.11
CA GLY A 183 5.60 -14.32 1.90
C GLY A 183 5.26 -15.55 1.06
N ASN A 184 4.10 -16.14 1.31
CA ASN A 184 3.69 -17.44 0.80
C ASN A 184 2.78 -17.43 -0.43
N ALA A 185 2.52 -16.30 -1.06
CA ALA A 185 1.56 -16.22 -2.16
C ALA A 185 1.80 -17.27 -3.25
N THR A 186 3.01 -17.31 -3.82
CA THR A 186 3.38 -18.29 -4.85
C THR A 186 3.22 -19.73 -4.37
N TYR A 187 3.54 -20.01 -3.11
CA TYR A 187 3.36 -21.34 -2.54
C TYR A 187 1.89 -21.78 -2.56
N HIS A 188 0.97 -20.91 -2.17
CA HIS A 188 -0.47 -21.24 -2.16
C HIS A 188 -1.03 -21.46 -3.56
N TYR A 189 -0.61 -20.67 -4.55
CA TYR A 189 -0.97 -20.93 -5.97
C TYR A 189 -0.40 -22.26 -6.48
N LEU A 190 0.80 -22.64 -6.06
CA LEU A 190 1.34 -23.96 -6.40
C LEU A 190 0.58 -25.11 -5.73
N GLN A 191 0.06 -24.92 -4.50
CA GLN A 191 -0.83 -25.91 -3.88
C GLN A 191 -2.17 -26.01 -4.61
N ALA A 192 -2.75 -24.89 -5.06
CA ALA A 192 -3.95 -24.90 -5.90
C ALA A 192 -3.70 -25.63 -7.24
N LYS A 193 -2.56 -25.37 -7.89
CA LYS A 193 -2.15 -26.12 -9.10
C LYS A 193 -2.06 -27.62 -8.85
N LYS A 194 -1.46 -28.03 -7.72
CA LYS A 194 -1.40 -29.45 -7.34
C LYS A 194 -2.76 -30.06 -7.07
N ALA A 195 -3.72 -29.28 -6.60
CA ALA A 195 -5.11 -29.68 -6.41
C ALA A 195 -5.92 -29.73 -7.71
N GLY A 196 -5.35 -29.35 -8.85
CA GLY A 196 -5.97 -29.44 -10.17
C GLY A 196 -6.54 -28.12 -10.70
N ALA A 197 -6.37 -27.00 -10.02
CA ALA A 197 -6.79 -25.69 -10.53
C ALA A 197 -6.05 -25.34 -11.83
N ARG A 198 -6.83 -24.85 -12.83
CA ARG A 198 -6.30 -24.23 -14.04
C ARG A 198 -6.04 -22.75 -13.80
N PHE A 199 -5.13 -22.16 -14.58
CA PHE A 199 -4.77 -20.76 -14.44
C PHE A 199 -4.89 -20.01 -15.77
N ILE A 200 -5.46 -18.82 -15.72
CA ILE A 200 -5.42 -17.81 -16.77
C ILE A 200 -4.70 -16.58 -16.20
N SER A 201 -3.78 -16.01 -16.96
CA SER A 201 -3.08 -14.78 -16.57
C SER A 201 -3.33 -13.71 -17.63
N ILE A 202 -4.03 -12.65 -17.25
CA ILE A 202 -4.30 -11.47 -18.09
C ILE A 202 -3.26 -10.42 -17.71
N ASP A 203 -2.25 -10.22 -18.53
CA ASP A 203 -1.12 -9.35 -18.24
C ASP A 203 -0.46 -8.86 -19.54
N PRO A 204 0.04 -7.61 -19.60
CA PRO A 204 0.76 -7.11 -20.75
C PRO A 204 2.01 -7.91 -21.13
N MET A 205 2.59 -8.63 -20.18
CA MET A 205 3.82 -9.39 -20.36
C MET A 205 3.64 -10.86 -19.96
N TYR A 206 4.37 -11.74 -20.62
CA TYR A 206 4.54 -13.12 -20.15
C TYR A 206 5.49 -13.12 -18.94
N THR A 207 4.97 -13.44 -17.77
CA THR A 207 5.64 -13.26 -16.47
C THR A 207 6.15 -14.59 -15.89
N ASP A 208 6.97 -14.51 -14.82
CA ASP A 208 7.39 -15.69 -14.06
C ASP A 208 6.19 -16.48 -13.50
N THR A 209 5.10 -15.79 -13.18
CA THR A 209 3.86 -16.42 -12.72
C THR A 209 3.26 -17.31 -13.81
N ASN A 210 3.22 -16.84 -15.06
CA ASN A 210 2.75 -17.65 -16.20
C ASN A 210 3.54 -18.94 -16.32
N ASN A 211 4.86 -18.84 -16.26
CA ASN A 211 5.75 -19.99 -16.39
C ASN A 211 5.60 -20.99 -15.24
N ILE A 212 5.65 -20.52 -13.99
CA ILE A 212 5.58 -21.38 -12.79
C ILE A 212 4.22 -22.09 -12.68
N LEU A 213 3.13 -21.37 -12.95
CA LEU A 213 1.78 -21.89 -12.84
C LEU A 213 1.31 -22.62 -14.10
N ASN A 214 2.03 -22.49 -15.22
CA ASN A 214 1.59 -22.95 -16.55
C ASN A 214 0.25 -22.31 -16.92
N ALA A 215 0.14 -20.99 -16.68
CA ALA A 215 -1.07 -20.24 -16.92
C ALA A 215 -1.26 -19.95 -18.41
N GLU A 216 -2.50 -20.03 -18.89
CA GLU A 216 -2.85 -19.50 -20.20
C GLU A 216 -2.66 -17.97 -20.16
N TRP A 217 -1.80 -17.45 -21.03
CA TRP A 217 -1.53 -16.02 -21.08
C TRP A 217 -2.44 -15.31 -22.07
N VAL A 218 -3.09 -14.26 -21.58
CA VAL A 218 -3.91 -13.35 -22.38
C VAL A 218 -3.22 -11.98 -22.40
N PRO A 219 -2.53 -11.62 -23.49
CA PRO A 219 -1.88 -10.33 -23.61
C PRO A 219 -2.93 -9.21 -23.72
N ILE A 220 -2.75 -8.14 -22.94
CA ILE A 220 -3.63 -6.97 -22.93
C ILE A 220 -2.81 -5.69 -23.08
N ARG A 221 -3.36 -4.66 -23.71
CA ARG A 221 -2.75 -3.33 -23.70
C ARG A 221 -2.88 -2.71 -22.28
N PRO A 222 -1.80 -2.14 -21.72
CA PRO A 222 -1.87 -1.51 -20.40
C PRO A 222 -2.95 -0.44 -20.29
N GLY A 223 -3.72 -0.46 -19.18
CA GLY A 223 -4.75 0.54 -18.90
C GLY A 223 -6.06 0.36 -19.66
N THR A 224 -6.29 -0.79 -20.27
CA THR A 224 -7.52 -1.12 -21.02
C THR A 224 -8.34 -2.25 -20.40
N ASP A 225 -8.01 -2.61 -19.18
CA ASP A 225 -8.63 -3.70 -18.41
C ASP A 225 -10.15 -3.53 -18.28
N HIS A 226 -10.60 -2.28 -18.10
CA HIS A 226 -12.01 -1.94 -18.01
C HIS A 226 -12.78 -2.35 -19.29
N ALA A 227 -12.23 -2.05 -20.47
CA ALA A 227 -12.87 -2.41 -21.74
C ALA A 227 -12.97 -3.93 -21.92
N LEU A 228 -11.90 -4.67 -21.54
CA LEU A 228 -11.92 -6.14 -21.58
C LEU A 228 -13.02 -6.71 -20.66
N ALA A 229 -13.13 -6.20 -19.43
CA ALA A 229 -14.16 -6.63 -18.49
C ALA A 229 -15.57 -6.37 -19.01
N LEU A 230 -15.80 -5.20 -19.63
CA LEU A 230 -17.10 -4.87 -20.25
C LEU A 230 -17.44 -5.80 -21.41
N GLY A 231 -16.47 -6.13 -22.28
CA GLY A 231 -16.66 -7.08 -23.38
C GLY A 231 -16.96 -8.50 -22.88
N ILE A 232 -16.34 -8.94 -21.79
CA ILE A 232 -16.65 -10.20 -21.11
C ILE A 232 -18.09 -10.16 -20.58
N MET A 233 -18.48 -9.10 -19.85
CA MET A 233 -19.82 -8.96 -19.31
C MET A 233 -20.91 -8.87 -20.39
N TYR A 234 -20.61 -8.20 -21.52
CA TYR A 234 -21.52 -8.19 -22.68
C TYR A 234 -21.77 -9.60 -23.19
N THR A 235 -20.73 -10.40 -23.40
CA THR A 235 -20.85 -11.78 -23.84
C THR A 235 -21.65 -12.64 -22.85
N LEU A 236 -21.41 -12.47 -21.54
CA LEU A 236 -22.19 -13.16 -20.52
C LEU A 236 -23.68 -12.85 -20.64
N LEU A 237 -24.06 -11.57 -20.87
CA LEU A 237 -25.46 -11.16 -21.03
C LEU A 237 -26.08 -11.66 -22.35
N GLU A 238 -25.30 -11.71 -23.44
CA GLU A 238 -25.76 -12.12 -24.76
C GLU A 238 -25.95 -13.63 -24.85
N GLU A 239 -25.07 -14.42 -24.22
CA GLU A 239 -25.09 -15.88 -24.32
C GLU A 239 -25.79 -16.55 -23.12
N ASP A 240 -26.23 -15.77 -22.11
CA ASP A 240 -26.93 -16.33 -20.94
C ASP A 240 -28.30 -16.87 -21.29
N ASP A 241 -28.53 -18.11 -20.96
CA ASP A 241 -29.84 -18.72 -20.92
C ASP A 241 -30.01 -19.43 -19.56
N PRO A 242 -30.88 -18.94 -18.68
CA PRO A 242 -31.06 -19.50 -17.34
C PRO A 242 -31.37 -21.00 -17.29
N THR A 243 -31.85 -21.57 -18.40
CA THR A 243 -32.25 -22.97 -18.48
C THR A 243 -31.18 -23.85 -19.12
N SER A 244 -30.62 -23.41 -20.25
CA SER A 244 -29.72 -24.23 -21.08
C SER A 244 -28.25 -23.83 -20.96
N ASN A 245 -27.95 -22.57 -20.60
CA ASN A 245 -26.59 -22.02 -20.50
C ASN A 245 -26.51 -20.91 -19.44
N PRO A 246 -26.66 -21.23 -18.14
CA PRO A 246 -26.73 -20.23 -17.06
C PRO A 246 -25.36 -19.61 -16.76
N LEU A 247 -25.02 -18.48 -17.40
CA LEU A 247 -23.78 -17.77 -17.24
C LEU A 247 -23.88 -16.64 -16.22
N VAL A 248 -25.07 -16.07 -16.00
CA VAL A 248 -25.35 -14.98 -15.07
C VAL A 248 -26.15 -15.47 -13.86
N LYS A 249 -25.70 -15.12 -12.67
CA LYS A 249 -26.37 -15.49 -11.41
C LYS A 249 -27.40 -14.44 -11.00
N TRP A 250 -28.53 -14.39 -11.71
CA TRP A 250 -29.59 -13.40 -11.54
C TRP A 250 -30.15 -13.31 -10.12
N ASP A 251 -30.35 -14.46 -9.44
CA ASP A 251 -30.83 -14.49 -8.06
C ASP A 251 -29.83 -13.84 -7.10
N PHE A 252 -28.54 -14.05 -7.35
CA PHE A 252 -27.49 -13.39 -6.56
C PHE A 252 -27.51 -11.88 -6.77
N LEU A 253 -27.56 -11.42 -8.03
CA LEU A 253 -27.63 -10.01 -8.37
C LEU A 253 -28.85 -9.34 -7.74
N LYS A 254 -30.00 -9.93 -7.88
CA LYS A 254 -31.27 -9.41 -7.31
C LYS A 254 -31.25 -9.30 -5.79
N LYS A 255 -30.61 -10.27 -5.12
CA LYS A 255 -30.62 -10.34 -3.66
C LYS A 255 -29.52 -9.47 -3.01
N TYR A 256 -28.35 -9.36 -3.63
CA TYR A 256 -27.16 -8.81 -2.98
C TYR A 256 -26.59 -7.56 -3.64
N THR A 257 -27.16 -7.09 -4.74
CA THR A 257 -26.72 -5.88 -5.44
C THR A 257 -27.86 -4.91 -5.68
N VAL A 258 -27.51 -3.65 -5.90
CA VAL A 258 -28.40 -2.60 -6.42
C VAL A 258 -27.75 -1.95 -7.65
N GLY A 259 -28.57 -1.42 -8.57
CA GLY A 259 -28.07 -0.69 -9.74
C GLY A 259 -27.62 -1.57 -10.91
N PHE A 260 -27.81 -2.89 -10.83
CA PHE A 260 -27.48 -3.76 -11.97
C PHE A 260 -28.55 -3.74 -13.05
N THR A 261 -29.84 -3.71 -12.71
CA THR A 261 -30.97 -3.63 -13.61
C THR A 261 -31.86 -2.43 -13.29
N ALA A 262 -32.66 -1.96 -14.25
CA ALA A 262 -33.51 -0.77 -14.12
C ALA A 262 -34.55 -0.87 -13.01
N ASP A 263 -34.98 -2.07 -12.68
CA ASP A 263 -35.97 -2.38 -11.61
C ASP A 263 -35.31 -2.55 -10.22
N ASN A 264 -34.01 -2.48 -10.15
CA ASN A 264 -33.23 -2.60 -8.89
C ASN A 264 -32.23 -1.45 -8.70
N MET A 265 -32.69 -0.23 -8.95
CA MET A 265 -31.88 0.99 -8.75
C MET A 265 -31.99 1.52 -7.32
N PRO A 266 -30.97 2.22 -6.83
CA PRO A 266 -31.05 2.98 -5.58
C PRO A 266 -32.18 4.04 -5.65
N GLU A 267 -32.77 4.36 -4.50
CA GLU A 267 -33.79 5.40 -4.40
C GLU A 267 -33.26 6.75 -4.94
N GLY A 268 -34.04 7.38 -5.82
CA GLY A 268 -33.71 8.66 -6.45
C GLY A 268 -32.75 8.58 -7.63
N ALA A 269 -32.21 7.42 -7.98
CA ALA A 269 -31.39 7.23 -9.18
C ALA A 269 -32.24 7.11 -10.46
N ASP A 270 -31.71 7.57 -11.60
CA ASP A 270 -32.37 7.36 -12.90
C ASP A 270 -32.31 5.85 -13.25
N PRO A 271 -33.46 5.19 -13.51
CA PRO A 271 -33.47 3.79 -13.93
C PRO A 271 -32.63 3.49 -15.17
N LYS A 272 -32.35 4.48 -16.01
CA LYS A 272 -31.49 4.32 -17.20
C LYS A 272 -30.03 4.09 -16.85
N ASP A 273 -29.55 4.56 -15.70
CA ASP A 273 -28.14 4.50 -15.31
C ASP A 273 -27.72 3.14 -14.75
N ASN A 274 -28.53 2.11 -14.99
CA ASN A 274 -28.20 0.75 -14.54
C ASN A 274 -27.07 0.12 -15.37
N MET A 275 -26.33 -0.79 -14.73
CA MET A 275 -25.13 -1.40 -15.32
C MET A 275 -25.43 -2.27 -16.54
N LYS A 276 -26.54 -3.03 -16.54
CA LYS A 276 -26.92 -3.88 -17.67
C LYS A 276 -27.16 -3.06 -18.94
N ASP A 277 -27.92 -1.99 -18.86
CA ASP A 277 -28.22 -1.12 -20.01
C ASP A 277 -26.99 -0.37 -20.48
N TYR A 278 -26.07 -0.02 -19.58
CA TYR A 278 -24.76 0.53 -19.94
C TYR A 278 -23.94 -0.47 -20.76
N ILE A 279 -23.82 -1.72 -20.31
CA ILE A 279 -23.09 -2.78 -21.02
C ILE A 279 -23.70 -3.00 -22.42
N LEU A 280 -25.03 -3.11 -22.50
CA LEU A 280 -25.74 -3.35 -23.75
C LEU A 280 -25.81 -2.13 -24.67
N GLY A 281 -25.41 -0.95 -24.22
CA GLY A 281 -25.48 0.31 -24.98
C GLY A 281 -26.92 0.80 -25.19
N THR A 282 -27.84 0.45 -24.32
CA THR A 282 -29.26 0.78 -24.46
C THR A 282 -29.49 2.27 -24.45
N TYR A 283 -28.86 3.02 -23.55
CA TYR A 283 -29.04 4.47 -23.43
C TYR A 283 -27.93 5.29 -24.10
N ASP A 284 -26.67 4.85 -24.06
CA ASP A 284 -25.53 5.58 -24.65
C ASP A 284 -25.30 5.24 -26.14
N LYS A 285 -26.07 4.27 -26.69
CA LYS A 285 -25.98 3.79 -28.07
C LYS A 285 -24.62 3.18 -28.42
N LEU A 286 -23.87 2.75 -27.43
CA LEU A 286 -22.56 2.14 -27.58
C LEU A 286 -22.50 0.76 -26.88
N PRO A 287 -22.95 -0.32 -27.53
CA PRO A 287 -22.85 -1.67 -26.97
C PRO A 287 -21.37 -2.07 -26.77
N LYS A 288 -21.05 -2.59 -25.60
CA LYS A 288 -19.66 -2.94 -25.21
C LYS A 288 -19.30 -4.35 -25.71
N THR A 289 -19.53 -4.60 -27.01
CA THR A 289 -19.31 -5.90 -27.64
C THR A 289 -17.85 -6.37 -27.55
N PRO A 290 -17.56 -7.67 -27.74
CA PRO A 290 -16.19 -8.16 -27.86
C PRO A 290 -15.38 -7.44 -28.95
N GLU A 291 -16.00 -7.05 -30.07
CA GLU A 291 -15.36 -6.30 -31.15
C GLU A 291 -14.96 -4.91 -30.68
N TRP A 292 -15.87 -4.17 -30.04
CA TRP A 292 -15.57 -2.86 -29.43
C TRP A 292 -14.43 -2.97 -28.41
N ALA A 293 -14.50 -3.94 -27.52
CA ALA A 293 -13.49 -4.15 -26.51
C ALA A 293 -12.11 -4.52 -27.11
N SER A 294 -12.12 -5.34 -28.18
CA SER A 294 -10.92 -5.80 -28.90
C SER A 294 -10.12 -4.64 -29.50
N GLU A 295 -10.80 -3.68 -30.11
CA GLU A 295 -10.16 -2.48 -30.67
C GLU A 295 -9.38 -1.70 -29.61
N ILE A 296 -9.90 -1.65 -28.37
CA ILE A 296 -9.31 -0.94 -27.24
C ILE A 296 -8.21 -1.77 -26.58
N CYS A 297 -8.52 -3.01 -26.18
CA CYS A 297 -7.64 -3.81 -25.33
C CYS A 297 -6.64 -4.71 -26.11
N GLY A 298 -6.89 -4.95 -27.39
CA GLY A 298 -6.02 -5.77 -28.24
C GLY A 298 -6.20 -7.28 -28.08
N VAL A 299 -7.12 -7.74 -27.21
CA VAL A 299 -7.51 -9.13 -27.11
C VAL A 299 -8.49 -9.44 -28.23
N ALA A 300 -8.27 -10.52 -29.00
CA ALA A 300 -9.18 -10.87 -30.11
C ALA A 300 -10.62 -11.11 -29.62
N PRO A 301 -11.66 -10.76 -30.41
CA PRO A 301 -13.06 -10.89 -29.99
C PRO A 301 -13.43 -12.31 -29.52
N GLU A 302 -12.95 -13.34 -30.23
CA GLU A 302 -13.20 -14.71 -29.81
C GLU A 302 -12.44 -15.10 -28.51
N GLY A 303 -11.27 -14.49 -28.25
CA GLY A 303 -10.58 -14.62 -26.97
C GLY A 303 -11.40 -14.02 -25.81
N ILE A 304 -12.07 -12.89 -26.04
CA ILE A 304 -12.98 -12.26 -25.06
C ILE A 304 -14.18 -13.16 -24.79
N ARG A 305 -14.81 -13.71 -25.83
CA ARG A 305 -15.91 -14.69 -25.70
C ARG A 305 -15.48 -15.95 -24.98
N LYS A 306 -14.29 -16.46 -25.29
CA LYS A 306 -13.72 -17.62 -24.58
C LYS A 306 -13.58 -17.33 -23.09
N LEU A 307 -12.99 -16.18 -22.71
CA LEU A 307 -12.87 -15.78 -21.31
C LEU A 307 -14.23 -15.70 -20.62
N ALA A 308 -15.25 -15.10 -21.26
CA ALA A 308 -16.59 -15.02 -20.72
C ALA A 308 -17.19 -16.40 -20.44
N ARG A 309 -17.12 -17.30 -21.41
CA ARG A 309 -17.62 -18.69 -21.28
C ARG A 309 -16.87 -19.48 -20.21
N GLU A 310 -15.55 -19.32 -20.09
CA GLU A 310 -14.76 -19.97 -19.05
C GLU A 310 -15.05 -19.43 -17.66
N ILE A 311 -15.14 -18.11 -17.50
CA ILE A 311 -15.45 -17.48 -16.21
C ILE A 311 -16.91 -17.77 -15.80
N GLY A 312 -17.88 -17.57 -16.69
CA GLY A 312 -19.30 -17.78 -16.37
C GLY A 312 -19.70 -19.25 -16.27
N GLY A 313 -19.08 -20.12 -17.06
CA GLY A 313 -19.42 -21.55 -17.14
C GLY A 313 -18.65 -22.45 -16.16
N THR A 314 -17.70 -21.94 -15.39
CA THR A 314 -16.98 -22.72 -14.37
C THR A 314 -17.61 -22.49 -12.99
N ASP A 315 -17.89 -23.54 -12.24
CA ASP A 315 -18.59 -23.44 -10.94
C ASP A 315 -17.79 -22.73 -9.86
N ARG A 316 -16.47 -22.95 -9.80
CA ARG A 316 -15.61 -22.40 -8.76
C ARG A 316 -14.45 -21.66 -9.39
N VAL A 317 -14.57 -20.35 -9.40
CA VAL A 317 -13.57 -19.44 -9.97
C VAL A 317 -13.04 -18.45 -8.93
N ALA A 318 -11.74 -18.34 -8.84
CA ALA A 318 -11.08 -17.24 -8.14
C ALA A 318 -10.70 -16.16 -9.16
N LEU A 319 -11.42 -15.05 -9.15
CA LEU A 319 -11.09 -13.84 -9.91
C LEU A 319 -10.19 -12.96 -9.05
N LEU A 320 -8.90 -12.95 -9.33
CA LEU A 320 -7.91 -12.31 -8.48
C LEU A 320 -7.12 -11.28 -9.29
N THR A 321 -7.12 -10.04 -8.80
CA THR A 321 -6.39 -8.96 -9.46
C THR A 321 -5.26 -8.42 -8.59
N GLY A 322 -4.28 -7.78 -9.23
CA GLY A 322 -3.32 -6.91 -8.56
C GLY A 322 -3.83 -5.48 -8.45
N TRP A 323 -3.02 -4.61 -7.82
CA TRP A 323 -3.31 -3.18 -7.78
C TRP A 323 -3.10 -2.48 -9.13
N ALA A 324 -2.27 -3.07 -10.02
CA ALA A 324 -1.79 -2.42 -11.23
C ALA A 324 -2.88 -1.98 -12.21
N PRO A 325 -3.93 -2.77 -12.53
CA PRO A 325 -4.96 -2.35 -13.46
C PRO A 325 -5.71 -1.09 -13.06
N ALA A 326 -5.82 -0.84 -11.74
CA ALA A 326 -6.46 0.38 -11.22
C ALA A 326 -5.48 1.57 -11.09
N ARG A 327 -4.17 1.38 -11.30
CA ARG A 327 -3.15 2.45 -11.26
C ARG A 327 -2.97 3.13 -12.61
N THR A 328 -4.05 3.39 -13.28
CA THR A 328 -4.10 4.03 -14.59
C THR A 328 -5.03 5.23 -14.55
N ASN A 329 -5.06 6.00 -15.63
CA ASN A 329 -6.04 7.08 -15.77
C ASN A 329 -7.46 6.47 -15.80
N ASN A 330 -8.37 7.01 -15.01
CA ASN A 330 -9.74 6.49 -14.82
C ASN A 330 -9.81 5.03 -14.30
N GLY A 331 -8.84 4.63 -13.49
CA GLY A 331 -8.76 3.28 -12.92
C GLY A 331 -9.93 2.89 -12.00
N GLU A 332 -10.73 3.87 -11.58
CA GLU A 332 -11.95 3.69 -10.81
C GLU A 332 -12.99 2.85 -11.57
N GLY A 333 -13.12 3.05 -12.86
CA GLY A 333 -14.02 2.27 -13.72
C GLY A 333 -13.64 0.78 -13.78
N TRP A 334 -12.35 0.48 -13.75
CA TRP A 334 -11.87 -0.89 -13.65
C TRP A 334 -12.33 -1.56 -12.36
N VAL A 335 -12.18 -0.90 -11.22
CA VAL A 335 -12.56 -1.47 -9.91
C VAL A 335 -14.05 -1.83 -9.89
N GLN A 336 -14.91 -0.96 -10.43
CA GLN A 336 -16.34 -1.22 -10.53
C GLN A 336 -16.64 -2.39 -11.47
N ALA A 337 -16.07 -2.40 -12.67
CA ALA A 337 -16.30 -3.44 -13.66
C ALA A 337 -15.83 -4.82 -13.17
N PHE A 338 -14.65 -4.88 -12.55
CA PHE A 338 -14.11 -6.13 -12.01
C PHE A 338 -14.97 -6.70 -10.88
N SER A 339 -15.39 -5.85 -9.95
CA SER A 339 -16.30 -6.26 -8.87
C SER A 339 -17.65 -6.73 -9.43
N THR A 340 -18.19 -6.00 -10.41
CA THR A 340 -19.44 -6.37 -11.08
C THR A 340 -19.36 -7.72 -11.79
N LEU A 341 -18.24 -8.00 -12.48
CA LEU A 341 -18.02 -9.30 -13.14
C LEU A 341 -18.10 -10.45 -12.14
N GLY A 342 -17.44 -10.32 -10.98
CA GLY A 342 -17.52 -11.30 -9.90
C GLY A 342 -18.94 -11.51 -9.36
N MET A 343 -19.71 -10.41 -9.22
CA MET A 343 -21.11 -10.46 -8.78
C MET A 343 -22.02 -11.09 -9.83
N MET A 344 -21.84 -10.76 -11.12
CA MET A 344 -22.62 -11.36 -12.22
C MET A 344 -22.47 -12.87 -12.27
N THR A 345 -21.28 -13.37 -12.04
CA THR A 345 -20.97 -14.80 -12.13
C THR A 345 -21.13 -15.53 -10.78
N GLY A 346 -21.39 -14.79 -9.69
CA GLY A 346 -21.56 -15.36 -8.35
C GLY A 346 -20.26 -15.88 -7.72
N HIS A 347 -19.10 -15.47 -8.25
CA HIS A 347 -17.79 -15.89 -7.74
C HIS A 347 -17.39 -15.06 -6.54
N ILE A 348 -18.18 -15.07 -5.50
CA ILE A 348 -17.98 -14.34 -4.24
C ILE A 348 -18.48 -15.17 -3.07
N GLY A 349 -17.66 -15.31 -2.02
CA GLY A 349 -18.09 -15.70 -0.68
C GLY A 349 -18.55 -17.15 -0.51
N SER A 350 -18.20 -18.03 -1.43
CA SER A 350 -18.43 -19.48 -1.28
C SER A 350 -17.13 -20.27 -1.53
N PRO A 351 -17.01 -21.51 -1.04
CA PRO A 351 -15.76 -22.27 -1.19
C PRO A 351 -15.28 -22.36 -2.64
N GLY A 352 -14.03 -21.96 -2.90
CA GLY A 352 -13.43 -21.92 -4.21
C GLY A 352 -13.84 -20.73 -5.09
N ASN A 353 -14.78 -19.90 -4.65
CA ASN A 353 -15.28 -18.71 -5.35
C ASN A 353 -14.88 -17.45 -4.62
N MET A 354 -14.09 -16.60 -5.26
CA MET A 354 -13.68 -15.32 -4.69
C MET A 354 -13.39 -14.30 -5.77
N THR A 355 -13.62 -13.02 -5.47
CA THR A 355 -13.32 -11.89 -6.35
C THR A 355 -12.67 -10.78 -5.54
N GLY A 356 -11.45 -10.37 -5.89
CA GLY A 356 -10.77 -9.29 -5.19
C GLY A 356 -9.28 -9.19 -5.48
N VAL A 357 -8.59 -8.38 -4.68
CA VAL A 357 -7.14 -8.18 -4.79
C VAL A 357 -6.40 -9.26 -4.00
N SER A 358 -5.58 -10.05 -4.66
CA SER A 358 -5.00 -11.25 -4.07
C SER A 358 -3.48 -11.37 -4.17
N VAL A 359 -2.80 -10.30 -4.49
CA VAL A 359 -1.37 -10.41 -4.80
C VAL A 359 -0.47 -9.57 -3.92
N TRP A 360 -1.05 -8.88 -2.97
CA TRP A 360 -0.32 -8.15 -1.96
C TRP A 360 -0.27 -8.93 -0.65
N GLN A 361 0.56 -8.48 0.31
CA GLN A 361 0.84 -9.24 1.54
C GLN A 361 -0.43 -9.65 2.31
N TYR A 362 -1.38 -8.75 2.47
CA TYR A 362 -2.64 -9.04 3.16
C TYR A 362 -3.52 -10.00 2.35
N ALA A 363 -3.60 -9.77 1.06
CA ALA A 363 -4.37 -10.60 0.16
C ALA A 363 -3.74 -11.98 -0.08
N ALA A 364 -2.41 -12.09 0.01
CA ALA A 364 -1.72 -13.39 -0.03
C ALA A 364 -2.05 -14.28 1.18
N ASN A 365 -2.46 -13.65 2.27
CA ASN A 365 -2.78 -14.30 3.53
C ASN A 365 -4.29 -14.32 3.84
N MET A 366 -5.08 -14.05 2.87
CA MET A 366 -6.53 -13.92 2.74
C MET A 366 -7.38 -14.46 3.89
N GLY A 367 -8.50 -13.79 4.09
CA GLY A 367 -9.44 -14.07 5.15
C GLY A 367 -9.33 -13.10 6.34
N PRO A 368 -10.25 -13.15 7.28
CA PRO A 368 -10.27 -12.25 8.43
C PRO A 368 -9.04 -12.45 9.31
N MET A 369 -8.55 -11.37 9.92
CA MET A 369 -7.48 -11.44 10.92
C MET A 369 -7.97 -12.21 12.14
N LEU A 370 -7.24 -13.23 12.54
CA LEU A 370 -7.53 -14.04 13.74
C LEU A 370 -6.72 -13.60 14.96
N ILE A 371 -5.67 -12.81 14.74
CA ILE A 371 -4.82 -12.28 15.80
C ILE A 371 -4.73 -10.77 15.67
N ASN A 372 -5.03 -10.06 16.76
CA ASN A 372 -4.77 -8.63 16.88
C ASN A 372 -3.53 -8.42 17.76
N THR A 373 -2.63 -7.54 17.35
CA THR A 373 -1.52 -7.10 18.21
C THR A 373 -2.03 -6.17 19.31
N GLY A 374 -1.43 -6.23 20.46
CA GLY A 374 -1.68 -5.27 21.53
C GLY A 374 -1.22 -3.85 21.17
N GLY A 375 -1.74 -2.85 21.87
CA GLY A 375 -1.30 -1.46 21.78
C GLY A 375 0.11 -1.28 22.38
N ASP A 376 0.82 -0.27 21.94
CA ASP A 376 2.15 0.09 22.46
C ASP A 376 2.10 0.71 23.88
N GLY A 377 0.93 1.22 24.31
CA GLY A 377 0.75 1.89 25.59
C GLY A 377 1.19 3.34 25.61
N LEU A 378 1.42 3.94 24.45
CA LEU A 378 1.68 5.38 24.33
C LEU A 378 0.37 6.17 24.32
N PRO A 379 0.37 7.42 24.84
CA PRO A 379 -0.77 8.29 24.73
C PRO A 379 -1.05 8.67 23.26
N ALA A 380 -2.33 8.85 22.93
CA ALA A 380 -2.73 9.48 21.69
C ALA A 380 -2.42 10.99 21.77
N ILE A 381 -1.73 11.51 20.74
CA ILE A 381 -1.42 12.93 20.61
C ILE A 381 -2.23 13.48 19.45
N GLU A 382 -3.25 14.27 19.75
CA GLU A 382 -4.07 14.89 18.71
C GLU A 382 -3.30 15.95 17.94
N ASN A 383 -3.54 16.01 16.64
CA ASN A 383 -3.03 17.07 15.79
C ASN A 383 -4.07 18.19 15.73
N PRO A 384 -3.78 19.38 16.30
CA PRO A 384 -4.76 20.49 16.31
C PRO A 384 -4.90 21.18 14.94
N VAL A 385 -4.09 20.83 13.94
CA VAL A 385 -4.18 21.35 12.58
C VAL A 385 -5.02 20.40 11.72
N ASP A 386 -6.07 20.91 11.13
CA ASP A 386 -7.06 20.16 10.31
C ASP A 386 -6.77 20.18 8.79
N TYR A 387 -5.60 20.62 8.39
CA TYR A 387 -5.17 20.65 6.98
C TYR A 387 -4.76 19.26 6.49
N VAL A 388 -5.55 18.71 5.57
CA VAL A 388 -5.38 17.35 5.03
C VAL A 388 -5.33 17.41 3.51
N ILE A 389 -4.15 17.22 2.93
CA ILE A 389 -3.92 17.34 1.49
C ILE A 389 -3.90 15.95 0.85
N ASN A 390 -4.61 15.77 -0.26
CA ASN A 390 -4.51 14.54 -1.04
C ASN A 390 -3.10 14.37 -1.60
N ASP A 391 -2.57 13.17 -1.51
CA ASP A 391 -1.22 12.80 -1.97
C ASP A 391 -0.93 13.23 -3.42
N ASN A 392 -1.93 13.21 -4.30
CA ASN A 392 -1.77 13.61 -5.69
C ASN A 392 -1.71 15.13 -5.90
N GLN A 393 -2.17 15.91 -4.93
CA GLN A 393 -2.18 17.39 -4.98
C GLN A 393 -1.03 18.02 -4.19
N ILE A 394 -0.27 17.24 -3.42
CA ILE A 394 0.67 17.81 -2.42
C ILE A 394 1.72 18.75 -3.02
N PHE A 395 2.26 18.43 -4.19
CA PHE A 395 3.25 19.29 -4.83
C PHE A 395 2.62 20.54 -5.44
N ASP A 396 1.40 20.43 -5.98
CA ASP A 396 0.63 21.58 -6.47
C ASP A 396 0.26 22.49 -5.30
N ALA A 397 -0.21 21.93 -4.18
CA ALA A 397 -0.50 22.69 -2.96
C ALA A 397 0.71 23.52 -2.48
N VAL A 398 1.90 22.92 -2.47
CA VAL A 398 3.14 23.65 -2.13
C VAL A 398 3.46 24.75 -3.17
N LEU A 399 3.28 24.49 -4.46
CA LEU A 399 3.65 25.42 -5.53
C LEU A 399 2.65 26.54 -5.70
N ASP A 400 1.36 26.22 -5.74
CA ASP A 400 0.27 27.14 -6.07
C ASP A 400 -0.32 27.82 -4.83
N GLY A 401 -0.06 27.26 -3.64
CA GLY A 401 -0.57 27.79 -2.37
C GLY A 401 -2.04 27.48 -2.13
N LYS A 402 -2.58 26.47 -2.81
CA LYS A 402 -3.98 26.05 -2.73
C LYS A 402 -4.13 24.54 -2.90
N TYR A 403 -5.17 23.98 -2.33
CA TYR A 403 -5.54 22.58 -2.52
C TYR A 403 -7.04 22.36 -2.32
N LEU A 404 -7.57 21.27 -2.86
CA LEU A 404 -8.95 20.86 -2.65
C LEU A 404 -9.04 20.00 -1.39
N GLN A 405 -9.64 20.53 -0.33
CA GLN A 405 -9.92 19.77 0.89
C GLN A 405 -11.20 18.97 0.73
N LYS A 406 -11.15 17.71 1.12
CA LYS A 406 -12.29 16.80 1.01
C LYS A 406 -13.52 17.39 1.73
N HIS A 407 -14.64 17.48 1.01
CA HIS A 407 -15.94 18.02 1.49
C HIS A 407 -16.00 19.52 1.82
N GLU A 408 -14.90 20.28 1.70
CA GLU A 408 -14.85 21.70 2.07
C GLU A 408 -14.58 22.66 0.90
N GLY A 409 -14.10 22.11 -0.24
CA GLY A 409 -13.73 22.91 -1.40
C GLY A 409 -12.26 23.37 -1.40
N GLU A 410 -11.97 24.43 -2.15
CA GLU A 410 -10.61 24.96 -2.26
C GLU A 410 -10.20 25.69 -0.98
N ARG A 411 -8.98 25.44 -0.50
CA ARG A 411 -8.40 26.02 0.69
C ARG A 411 -6.99 26.54 0.43
N ASP A 412 -6.68 27.72 0.94
CA ASP A 412 -5.33 28.31 0.86
C ASP A 412 -4.37 27.60 1.81
N ILE A 413 -3.10 27.49 1.39
CA ILE A 413 -2.02 26.93 2.21
C ILE A 413 -0.67 27.53 1.83
N ASN A 414 0.24 27.64 2.81
CA ASN A 414 1.59 28.16 2.61
C ASN A 414 2.64 27.26 3.25
N ILE A 415 2.91 26.10 2.66
CA ILE A 415 3.93 25.18 3.17
C ILE A 415 5.32 25.82 3.05
N GLN A 416 6.04 25.89 4.17
CA GLN A 416 7.39 26.45 4.29
C GLN A 416 8.40 25.49 4.93
N PHE A 417 7.91 24.41 5.55
CA PHE A 417 8.74 23.36 6.10
C PHE A 417 8.23 21.98 5.69
N ILE A 418 9.09 21.15 5.12
CA ILE A 418 8.83 19.75 4.80
C ILE A 418 9.69 18.87 5.69
N TYR A 419 9.07 18.02 6.49
CA TYR A 419 9.76 17.04 7.31
C TYR A 419 9.47 15.63 6.82
N HIS A 420 10.45 14.97 6.23
CA HIS A 420 10.36 13.58 5.80
C HIS A 420 10.78 12.65 6.94
N ASN A 421 9.80 12.05 7.61
CA ASN A 421 10.08 11.12 8.68
C ASN A 421 10.72 9.83 8.13
N TYR A 422 10.12 9.19 7.12
CA TYR A 422 10.67 7.92 6.63
C TYR A 422 10.31 7.52 5.21
N ASN A 423 9.78 8.33 4.36
CA ASN A 423 9.33 7.84 3.05
C ASN A 423 10.10 8.42 1.85
N ALA A 424 9.79 7.89 0.67
CA ALA A 424 10.40 8.28 -0.59
C ALA A 424 9.48 9.22 -1.39
N THR A 425 8.98 10.28 -0.76
CA THR A 425 7.95 11.19 -1.29
C THR A 425 8.22 11.66 -2.71
N LEU A 426 9.44 12.10 -3.01
CA LEU A 426 9.80 12.54 -4.37
C LEU A 426 9.71 11.44 -5.42
N GLN A 427 9.84 10.17 -5.02
CA GLN A 427 9.84 9.03 -5.92
C GLN A 427 8.45 8.40 -6.07
N THR A 428 7.56 8.62 -5.09
CA THR A 428 6.26 7.93 -5.00
C THR A 428 5.07 8.81 -5.29
N LYS A 429 5.21 10.14 -5.23
CA LYS A 429 4.14 11.07 -5.55
C LYS A 429 4.16 11.47 -7.04
N ALA A 430 3.01 11.90 -7.54
CA ALA A 430 2.86 12.30 -8.92
C ALA A 430 3.79 13.48 -9.28
N ASN A 431 4.46 13.36 -10.42
CA ASN A 431 5.31 14.40 -11.02
C ASN A 431 6.51 14.84 -10.17
N ILE A 432 7.58 14.04 -10.21
CA ILE A 432 8.84 14.32 -9.48
C ILE A 432 9.42 15.71 -9.79
N MET A 433 9.22 16.24 -11.01
CA MET A 433 9.74 17.57 -11.38
C MET A 433 9.02 18.69 -10.64
N LYS A 434 7.70 18.56 -10.43
CA LYS A 434 6.96 19.45 -9.52
C LYS A 434 7.44 19.29 -8.08
N GLY A 435 7.66 18.06 -7.65
CA GLY A 435 8.20 17.76 -6.32
C GLY A 435 9.56 18.43 -6.07
N ILE A 436 10.48 18.38 -7.03
CA ILE A 436 11.78 19.07 -6.94
C ILE A 436 11.58 20.60 -6.83
N LYS A 437 10.68 21.18 -7.64
CA LYS A 437 10.36 22.61 -7.54
C LYS A 437 9.77 22.96 -6.18
N ALA A 438 8.83 22.13 -5.66
CA ALA A 438 8.23 22.30 -4.35
C ALA A 438 9.30 22.29 -3.24
N HIS A 439 10.20 21.29 -3.25
CA HIS A 439 11.30 21.22 -2.29
C HIS A 439 12.27 22.42 -2.40
N ARG A 440 12.45 23.00 -3.58
CA ARG A 440 13.25 24.21 -3.76
C ARG A 440 12.52 25.51 -3.40
N LYS A 441 11.19 25.48 -3.30
CA LYS A 441 10.39 26.66 -2.92
C LYS A 441 10.41 26.89 -1.40
N VAL A 442 10.19 25.87 -0.60
CA VAL A 442 10.04 25.96 0.86
C VAL A 442 11.31 26.45 1.55
N GLU A 443 11.17 27.01 2.76
CA GLU A 443 12.31 27.55 3.49
C GLU A 443 13.20 26.47 4.10
N PHE A 444 12.61 25.33 4.56
CA PHE A 444 13.35 24.30 5.25
C PHE A 444 12.89 22.88 4.87
N VAL A 445 13.83 21.95 4.76
CA VAL A 445 13.57 20.53 4.49
C VAL A 445 14.48 19.65 5.33
N VAL A 446 13.91 18.69 6.06
CA VAL A 446 14.62 17.69 6.86
C VAL A 446 14.24 16.30 6.40
N THR A 447 15.17 15.36 6.42
CA THR A 447 14.90 13.95 6.12
C THR A 447 15.61 13.01 7.09
N HIS A 448 14.87 12.05 7.64
CA HIS A 448 15.42 10.83 8.24
C HIS A 448 15.80 9.85 7.14
N ALA A 449 17.02 9.34 7.16
CA ALA A 449 17.47 8.40 6.13
C ALA A 449 18.61 7.50 6.64
N TYR A 450 18.69 6.29 6.13
CA TYR A 450 19.85 5.43 6.33
C TYR A 450 20.82 5.44 5.15
N VAL A 451 20.40 5.95 3.99
CA VAL A 451 21.23 6.22 2.80
C VAL A 451 20.84 7.55 2.18
N LEU A 452 21.71 8.16 1.39
CA LEU A 452 21.43 9.44 0.73
C LEU A 452 20.50 9.25 -0.49
N GLN A 453 19.25 8.90 -0.22
CA GLN A 453 18.19 8.72 -1.22
C GLN A 453 17.67 10.08 -1.75
N THR A 454 16.72 10.04 -2.68
CA THR A 454 16.26 11.25 -3.39
C THR A 454 15.74 12.34 -2.44
N ASN A 455 14.87 12.01 -1.47
CA ASN A 455 14.40 13.01 -0.50
C ASN A 455 15.58 13.64 0.26
N ALA A 456 16.52 12.81 0.74
CA ALA A 456 17.70 13.28 1.46
C ALA A 456 18.55 14.24 0.63
N LYS A 457 18.76 13.95 -0.66
CA LYS A 457 19.50 14.83 -1.58
C LYS A 457 18.87 16.21 -1.74
N TYR A 458 17.54 16.32 -1.61
CA TYR A 458 16.80 17.59 -1.71
C TYR A 458 16.48 18.21 -0.35
N SER A 459 17.09 17.72 0.74
CA SER A 459 16.95 18.26 2.09
C SER A 459 18.06 19.25 2.45
N ASP A 460 17.85 20.00 3.53
CA ASP A 460 18.84 20.89 4.14
C ASP A 460 19.63 20.19 5.24
N ILE A 461 18.92 19.35 6.02
CA ILE A 461 19.50 18.50 7.07
C ILE A 461 19.07 17.06 6.83
N VAL A 462 20.02 16.14 6.98
CA VAL A 462 19.80 14.71 6.89
C VAL A 462 20.26 14.05 8.18
N LEU A 463 19.36 13.27 8.78
CA LEU A 463 19.62 12.56 10.04
C LEU A 463 19.78 11.05 9.77
N PRO A 464 20.88 10.42 10.22
CA PRO A 464 21.07 8.98 10.11
C PRO A 464 20.14 8.27 11.08
N VAL A 465 19.28 7.38 10.54
CA VAL A 465 18.34 6.62 11.37
C VAL A 465 18.67 5.14 11.39
N CYS A 466 18.24 4.49 12.46
CA CYS A 466 18.29 3.06 12.61
C CYS A 466 17.38 2.36 11.58
N THR A 467 17.83 1.21 11.10
CA THR A 467 16.97 0.26 10.43
C THR A 467 16.18 -0.55 11.47
N GLU A 468 15.17 -1.29 11.04
CA GLU A 468 14.38 -2.18 11.92
C GLU A 468 15.24 -3.21 12.67
N TRP A 469 16.43 -3.56 12.18
CA TRP A 469 17.34 -4.48 12.87
C TRP A 469 18.09 -3.86 14.04
N GLU A 470 18.11 -2.55 14.11
CA GLU A 470 18.89 -1.76 15.07
C GLU A 470 18.02 -1.20 16.21
N ILE A 471 16.69 -1.37 16.15
CA ILE A 471 15.75 -0.88 17.18
C ILE A 471 15.27 -2.03 18.09
N GLU A 472 14.76 -1.69 19.27
CA GLU A 472 14.06 -2.63 20.14
C GLU A 472 12.86 -3.25 19.40
N GLY A 473 12.48 -4.44 19.67
CA GLY A 473 11.59 -5.23 18.84
C GLY A 473 10.21 -4.62 18.50
N ASN A 474 9.53 -5.31 17.63
CA ASN A 474 8.17 -4.98 17.21
C ASN A 474 7.37 -6.27 16.94
N THR A 475 6.09 -6.14 16.65
CA THR A 475 5.19 -7.25 16.30
C THR A 475 4.46 -6.93 15.00
N ALA A 476 4.14 -7.97 14.24
CA ALA A 476 3.26 -7.90 13.09
C ALA A 476 2.41 -9.16 12.98
N THR A 477 1.24 -9.06 12.38
CA THR A 477 0.37 -10.18 12.07
C THR A 477 0.52 -10.52 10.59
N GLY A 478 1.60 -11.19 10.24
CA GLY A 478 1.96 -11.46 8.84
C GLY A 478 1.01 -12.36 8.07
N ASN A 479 0.32 -13.24 8.75
CA ASN A 479 -0.83 -14.00 8.30
C ASN A 479 -1.94 -13.81 9.33
N ARG A 480 -3.15 -14.04 8.94
CA ARG A 480 -4.29 -13.90 9.84
C ARG A 480 -4.14 -14.70 11.15
N GLU A 481 -3.43 -15.83 11.13
CA GLU A 481 -3.23 -16.74 12.27
C GLU A 481 -1.83 -16.70 12.90
N ILE A 482 -0.91 -15.86 12.41
CA ILE A 482 0.48 -15.82 12.89
C ILE A 482 0.83 -14.44 13.44
N LEU A 483 1.30 -14.41 14.67
CA LEU A 483 1.97 -13.27 15.26
C LEU A 483 3.48 -13.42 15.09
N ILE A 484 4.08 -12.54 14.31
CA ILE A 484 5.53 -12.46 14.17
C ILE A 484 6.03 -11.42 15.17
N ALA A 485 6.91 -11.84 16.07
CA ALA A 485 7.59 -10.96 17.00
C ALA A 485 9.09 -11.01 16.73
N TRP A 486 9.74 -9.86 16.68
CA TRP A 486 11.18 -9.79 16.50
C TRP A 486 11.82 -8.80 17.46
N THR A 487 13.10 -9.01 17.73
CA THR A 487 13.90 -8.20 18.63
C THR A 487 15.05 -7.55 17.87
N LYS A 488 15.75 -6.66 18.53
CA LYS A 488 16.97 -6.04 17.98
C LYS A 488 17.97 -7.13 17.55
N ILE A 489 18.45 -7.02 16.32
CA ILE A 489 19.38 -7.97 15.69
C ILE A 489 20.84 -7.50 15.87
N VAL A 490 21.09 -6.23 15.69
CA VAL A 490 22.40 -5.58 15.81
C VAL A 490 22.26 -4.26 16.56
N ASP A 491 23.34 -3.79 17.15
CA ASP A 491 23.37 -2.46 17.75
C ASP A 491 23.33 -1.39 16.66
N PRO A 492 22.83 -0.16 16.96
CA PRO A 492 22.84 0.94 16.04
C PRO A 492 24.22 1.17 15.41
N LEU A 493 24.26 1.24 14.07
CA LEU A 493 25.49 1.44 13.34
C LEU A 493 25.86 2.93 13.32
N TYR A 494 27.15 3.19 13.56
CA TYR A 494 27.69 4.56 13.58
C TYR A 494 26.98 5.46 14.61
N GLU A 495 26.53 6.64 14.19
CA GLU A 495 25.79 7.59 15.03
C GLU A 495 24.27 7.52 14.79
N SER A 496 23.75 6.44 14.20
CA SER A 496 22.31 6.30 13.94
C SER A 496 21.50 6.25 15.24
N LYS A 497 20.31 6.85 15.21
CA LYS A 497 19.34 6.87 16.32
C LYS A 497 18.00 6.34 15.84
N SER A 498 17.18 5.77 16.75
CA SER A 498 15.80 5.46 16.43
C SER A 498 15.00 6.75 16.17
N ASP A 499 13.92 6.65 15.36
CA ASP A 499 13.03 7.80 15.14
C ASP A 499 12.46 8.32 16.45
N GLN A 500 12.18 7.44 17.42
CA GLN A 500 11.68 7.82 18.73
C GLN A 500 12.75 8.51 19.60
N GLU A 501 14.03 8.10 19.50
CA GLU A 501 15.12 8.80 20.19
C GLU A 501 15.27 10.22 19.63
N ILE A 502 15.22 10.38 18.30
CA ILE A 502 15.26 11.70 17.65
C ILE A 502 14.05 12.54 18.10
N ALA A 503 12.86 11.95 18.15
CA ALA A 503 11.66 12.63 18.62
C ALA A 503 11.79 13.15 20.06
N ARG A 504 12.37 12.35 20.96
CA ARG A 504 12.64 12.77 22.36
C ARG A 504 13.60 13.96 22.42
N LEU A 505 14.66 13.95 21.61
CA LEU A 505 15.62 15.06 21.53
C LEU A 505 14.95 16.34 21.01
N LEU A 506 14.11 16.23 19.98
CA LEU A 506 13.37 17.35 19.41
C LEU A 506 12.35 17.92 20.40
N LEU A 507 11.56 17.08 21.09
CA LEU A 507 10.62 17.54 22.11
C LEU A 507 11.33 18.38 23.16
N LYS A 508 12.44 17.90 23.70
CA LYS A 508 13.26 18.63 24.67
C LYS A 508 13.74 19.99 24.13
N ALA A 509 14.27 20.02 22.91
CA ALA A 509 14.74 21.27 22.28
C ALA A 509 13.61 22.24 21.95
N LEU A 510 12.39 21.73 21.72
CA LEU A 510 11.18 22.52 21.51
C LEU A 510 10.56 23.00 22.82
N GLY A 511 11.07 22.56 23.98
CA GLY A 511 10.61 23.00 25.32
C GLY A 511 9.46 22.16 25.88
N LYS A 512 9.30 20.92 25.41
CA LYS A 512 8.32 19.95 25.92
C LYS A 512 9.01 18.85 26.72
N ASP A 513 8.32 18.29 27.72
CA ASP A 513 8.81 17.09 28.39
C ASP A 513 8.60 15.88 27.46
N PRO A 514 9.67 15.16 27.05
CA PRO A 514 9.51 13.97 26.24
C PRO A 514 8.62 12.89 26.86
N LYS A 515 8.44 12.86 28.17
CA LYS A 515 7.59 11.90 28.86
C LYS A 515 6.08 12.13 28.64
N GLU A 516 5.67 13.32 28.24
CA GLU A 516 4.29 13.60 27.87
C GLU A 516 3.85 12.79 26.63
N VAL A 517 4.80 12.53 25.70
CA VAL A 517 4.56 11.78 24.47
C VAL A 517 5.04 10.33 24.59
N TYR A 518 6.15 10.12 25.26
CA TYR A 518 6.82 8.83 25.42
C TYR A 518 7.10 8.51 26.89
N PRO A 519 6.09 8.16 27.70
CA PRO A 519 6.24 7.90 29.13
C PRO A 519 7.02 6.62 29.42
N ILE A 520 7.07 5.70 28.48
CA ILE A 520 7.69 4.37 28.61
C ILE A 520 8.78 4.13 27.56
N SER A 521 9.67 3.18 27.80
CA SER A 521 10.74 2.79 26.88
C SER A 521 10.21 2.03 25.66
N GLU A 522 10.95 2.03 24.55
CA GLU A 522 10.65 1.22 23.35
C GLU A 522 10.53 -0.27 23.70
N LYS A 523 11.37 -0.76 24.61
CA LYS A 523 11.31 -2.14 25.11
C LYS A 523 9.99 -2.44 25.84
N GLN A 524 9.48 -1.49 26.64
CA GLN A 524 8.20 -1.64 27.32
C GLN A 524 7.04 -1.59 26.32
N GLN A 525 7.12 -0.73 25.30
CA GLN A 525 6.13 -0.68 24.21
C GLN A 525 6.06 -2.01 23.46
N PHE A 526 7.20 -2.61 23.14
CA PHE A 526 7.26 -3.94 22.54
C PHE A 526 6.62 -5.00 23.44
N PHE A 527 6.94 -5.00 24.74
CA PHE A 527 6.31 -5.90 25.69
C PHE A 527 4.79 -5.72 25.74
N ASN A 528 4.30 -4.48 25.76
CA ASN A 528 2.87 -4.18 25.77
C ASN A 528 2.15 -4.72 24.51
N LYS A 529 2.74 -4.51 23.34
CA LYS A 529 2.21 -5.06 22.08
C LYS A 529 2.10 -6.58 22.14
N LEU A 530 3.12 -7.25 22.65
CA LEU A 530 3.17 -8.69 22.73
C LEU A 530 2.17 -9.24 23.77
N ALA A 531 2.20 -8.68 24.99
CA ALA A 531 1.34 -9.10 26.09
C ALA A 531 -0.15 -8.79 25.87
N GLY A 532 -0.45 -7.70 25.17
CA GLY A 532 -1.80 -7.29 24.81
C GLY A 532 -2.35 -7.95 23.55
N SER A 533 -1.59 -8.82 22.89
CA SER A 533 -2.07 -9.52 21.71
C SER A 533 -3.18 -10.51 22.05
N THR A 534 -4.21 -10.55 21.21
CA THR A 534 -5.40 -11.39 21.43
C THR A 534 -5.70 -12.22 20.18
N VAL A 535 -6.26 -13.41 20.42
CA VAL A 535 -6.85 -14.23 19.35
C VAL A 535 -8.32 -13.91 19.27
N ILE A 536 -8.81 -13.59 18.08
CA ILE A 536 -10.23 -13.41 17.82
C ILE A 536 -10.84 -14.82 17.87
N LYS A 537 -11.80 -15.00 18.76
CA LYS A 537 -12.62 -16.22 18.82
C LYS A 537 -13.89 -15.96 18.02
N ASP A 538 -14.35 -17.00 17.31
CA ASP A 538 -15.63 -16.99 16.60
C ASP A 538 -16.80 -16.77 17.56
#